data_d35b853410dbf078009f1c71dc77f273
#
_entry.id   d35b853410dbf078009f1c71dc77f273
#
_cell.length_a   1.000
_cell.length_b   1.000
_cell.length_c   1.000
_cell.angle_alpha   90.00
_cell.angle_beta   90.00
_cell.angle_gamma   90.00
#
_symmetry.space_group_name_H-M   'P 1'
#
loop_
_entity.id
_entity.type
_entity.pdbx_description
1 polymer ?
#
loop_
_entity_poly.entity_id
_entity_poly.type
_entity_poly.pdbx_seq_one_letter_code
_entity_poly.pdbx_strand_id
1 'polypeptide(L)'
;ANNDASSAVIARLIAAKVADRDMQTTGLSLNPNWLMNASGTAQDIQGYIASSSLTVRIADLDMAGPVLDAAIADGANTLNGLSFGLADPRPVEDEARKAAVADALARAQVLAMAAGETLGPIVSITEGGGGQQPMPMLYKAAADSAVPLAAGEVGVSAEVTIVWQLKP
;
A
#
# COMPACT_ATOMS: atom_id res chain seq x y z
N ALA A 1 -18.17 22.17 -12.68
CA ALA A 1 -17.87 20.87 -13.32
C ALA A 1 -16.89 20.02 -12.49
N ASN A 2 -15.59 20.39 -12.37
CA ASN A 2 -14.64 19.53 -11.62
C ASN A 2 -14.95 19.49 -10.11
N ASN A 3 -15.26 20.61 -9.50
CA ASN A 3 -15.62 20.69 -8.08
C ASN A 3 -16.93 19.97 -7.77
N ASP A 4 -17.91 20.01 -8.64
CA ASP A 4 -19.20 19.35 -8.45
C ASP A 4 -19.03 17.83 -8.49
N ALA A 5 -18.25 17.31 -9.46
CA ALA A 5 -17.93 15.90 -9.55
C ALA A 5 -17.15 15.41 -8.31
N SER A 6 -16.12 16.15 -7.88
CA SER A 6 -15.36 15.81 -6.67
C SER A 6 -16.24 15.81 -5.42
N SER A 7 -17.16 16.79 -5.29
CA SER A 7 -18.11 16.86 -4.17
C SER A 7 -19.11 15.71 -4.19
N ALA A 8 -19.60 15.30 -5.36
CA ALA A 8 -20.51 14.18 -5.51
C ALA A 8 -19.83 12.86 -5.11
N VAL A 9 -18.59 12.62 -5.59
CA VAL A 9 -17.80 11.46 -5.22
C VAL A 9 -17.57 11.40 -3.71
N ILE A 10 -17.14 12.51 -3.07
CA ILE A 10 -16.91 12.55 -1.62
C ILE A 10 -18.22 12.27 -0.86
N ALA A 11 -19.33 12.88 -1.25
CA ALA A 11 -20.63 12.65 -0.60
C ALA A 11 -21.05 11.17 -0.71
N ARG A 12 -20.80 10.54 -1.84
CA ARG A 12 -21.08 9.11 -2.05
C ARG A 12 -20.20 8.21 -1.17
N LEU A 13 -18.91 8.53 -1.06
CA LEU A 13 -17.99 7.82 -0.19
C LEU A 13 -18.40 7.89 1.28
N ILE A 14 -18.83 9.07 1.74
CA ILE A 14 -19.38 9.26 3.09
C ILE A 14 -20.66 8.41 3.28
N ALA A 15 -21.54 8.39 2.29
CA ALA A 15 -22.75 7.55 2.33
C ALA A 15 -22.39 6.04 2.36
N ALA A 16 -21.29 5.63 1.73
CA ALA A 16 -20.71 4.28 1.79
C ALA A 16 -19.91 4.03 3.10
N LYS A 17 -19.99 4.94 4.09
CA LYS A 17 -19.33 4.84 5.41
C LYS A 17 -17.79 4.89 5.36
N VAL A 18 -17.20 5.44 4.32
CA VAL A 18 -15.79 5.81 4.33
C VAL A 18 -15.60 7.00 5.24
N ALA A 19 -14.72 6.90 6.22
CA ALA A 19 -14.48 7.96 7.17
C ALA A 19 -13.68 9.12 6.54
N ASP A 20 -13.91 10.35 6.98
CA ASP A 20 -13.23 11.56 6.46
C ASP A 20 -11.69 11.42 6.54
N ARG A 21 -11.17 10.80 7.60
CA ARG A 21 -9.73 10.54 7.78
C ARG A 21 -9.14 9.59 6.75
N ASP A 22 -9.99 8.81 6.08
CA ASP A 22 -9.61 7.83 5.08
C ASP A 22 -9.75 8.37 3.64
N MET A 23 -10.05 9.66 3.51
CA MET A 23 -10.15 10.39 2.25
C MET A 23 -9.20 11.58 2.26
N GLN A 24 -8.41 11.73 1.22
CA GLN A 24 -7.49 12.86 1.06
C GLN A 24 -7.48 13.35 -0.38
N THR A 25 -7.80 14.62 -0.59
CA THR A 25 -7.61 15.26 -1.89
C THR A 25 -6.11 15.49 -2.12
N THR A 26 -5.62 15.02 -3.25
CA THR A 26 -4.24 15.14 -3.68
C THR A 26 -4.20 15.64 -5.14
N GLY A 27 -3.06 16.13 -5.58
CA GLY A 27 -2.83 16.43 -6.99
C GLY A 27 -3.77 17.49 -7.59
N LEU A 28 -4.20 18.49 -6.80
CA LEU A 28 -5.00 19.59 -7.36
C LEU A 28 -4.16 20.41 -8.32
N SER A 29 -4.61 20.53 -9.58
CA SER A 29 -3.94 21.30 -10.61
C SER A 29 -4.93 22.09 -11.46
N LEU A 30 -4.47 23.22 -11.97
CA LEU A 30 -5.19 24.09 -12.90
C LEU A 30 -4.21 24.47 -14.01
N ASN A 31 -4.45 23.98 -15.21
CA ASN A 31 -3.58 24.23 -16.37
C ASN A 31 -4.34 24.99 -17.44
N PRO A 32 -3.72 25.99 -18.09
CA PRO A 32 -4.34 26.66 -19.22
C PRO A 32 -4.45 25.71 -20.42
N ASN A 33 -5.61 25.75 -21.07
CA ASN A 33 -5.83 25.09 -22.36
C ASN A 33 -5.55 26.07 -23.49
N TRP A 34 -4.44 25.83 -24.18
CA TRP A 34 -3.97 26.76 -25.24
C TRP A 34 -4.58 26.42 -26.58
N LEU A 35 -5.05 27.45 -27.27
CA LEU A 35 -5.36 27.35 -28.69
C LEU A 35 -4.05 27.36 -29.49
N MET A 36 -3.80 26.29 -30.22
CA MET A 36 -2.63 26.18 -31.09
C MET A 36 -2.98 26.66 -32.52
N ASN A 37 -2.06 27.42 -33.15
CA ASN A 37 -2.16 27.73 -34.57
C ASN A 37 -1.75 26.55 -35.47
N ALA A 38 -1.87 26.68 -36.78
CA ALA A 38 -1.51 25.64 -37.73
C ALA A 38 -0.02 25.24 -37.70
N SER A 39 0.85 26.07 -37.13
CA SER A 39 2.29 25.82 -36.94
C SER A 39 2.62 25.24 -35.55
N GLY A 40 1.61 24.93 -34.71
CA GLY A 40 1.81 24.36 -33.40
C GLY A 40 2.27 25.35 -32.33
N THR A 41 2.15 26.66 -32.58
CA THR A 41 2.50 27.69 -31.59
C THR A 41 1.27 28.08 -30.79
N ALA A 42 1.40 28.16 -29.45
CA ALA A 42 0.34 28.63 -28.58
C ALA A 42 0.00 30.09 -28.86
N GLN A 43 -1.28 30.39 -29.14
CA GLN A 43 -1.74 31.73 -29.48
C GLN A 43 -2.59 32.37 -28.38
N ASP A 44 -3.52 31.61 -27.83
CA ASP A 44 -4.51 32.18 -26.91
C ASP A 44 -4.95 31.13 -25.87
N ILE A 45 -5.43 31.58 -24.71
CA ILE A 45 -5.99 30.68 -23.71
C ILE A 45 -7.47 30.47 -24.01
N GLN A 46 -7.81 29.25 -24.41
CA GLN A 46 -9.20 28.85 -24.70
C GLN A 46 -10.01 28.57 -23.43
N GLY A 47 -9.32 28.29 -22.32
CA GLY A 47 -9.91 27.97 -21.04
C GLY A 47 -8.89 27.36 -20.08
N TYR A 48 -9.39 26.69 -19.07
CA TYR A 48 -8.54 26.02 -18.07
C TYR A 48 -8.99 24.58 -17.87
N ILE A 49 -8.04 23.69 -17.70
CA ILE A 49 -8.25 22.29 -17.31
C ILE A 49 -7.93 22.17 -15.83
N ALA A 50 -8.96 21.88 -15.03
CA ALA A 50 -8.79 21.60 -13.62
C ALA A 50 -8.76 20.08 -13.40
N SER A 51 -7.80 19.60 -12.65
CA SER A 51 -7.71 18.20 -12.23
C SER A 51 -7.55 18.12 -10.71
N SER A 52 -8.17 17.12 -10.12
CA SER A 52 -7.96 16.76 -8.73
C SER A 52 -7.92 15.24 -8.59
N SER A 53 -7.11 14.73 -7.68
CA SER A 53 -7.06 13.33 -7.32
C SER A 53 -7.56 13.15 -5.90
N LEU A 54 -8.29 12.07 -5.65
CA LEU A 54 -8.74 11.68 -4.33
C LEU A 54 -8.11 10.33 -3.98
N THR A 55 -7.35 10.31 -2.91
CA THR A 55 -6.85 9.07 -2.32
C THR A 55 -7.85 8.60 -1.27
N VAL A 56 -8.29 7.35 -1.39
CA VAL A 56 -9.29 6.75 -0.51
C VAL A 56 -8.74 5.47 0.08
N ARG A 57 -8.85 5.32 1.40
CA ARG A 57 -8.53 4.07 2.09
C ARG A 57 -9.83 3.34 2.41
N ILE A 58 -9.96 2.12 1.94
CA ILE A 58 -11.14 1.28 2.15
C ILE A 58 -10.71 0.11 3.04
N ALA A 59 -11.27 0.03 4.25
CA ALA A 59 -10.93 -1.03 5.22
C ALA A 59 -11.64 -2.35 4.92
N ASP A 60 -12.86 -2.27 4.37
CA ASP A 60 -13.65 -3.44 3.99
C ASP A 60 -13.48 -3.71 2.49
N LEU A 61 -12.81 -4.81 2.17
CA LEU A 61 -12.49 -5.18 0.78
C LEU A 61 -13.74 -5.45 -0.06
N ASP A 62 -14.84 -5.93 0.54
CA ASP A 62 -16.09 -6.18 -0.16
C ASP A 62 -16.74 -4.87 -0.64
N MET A 63 -16.41 -3.76 0.00
CA MET A 63 -16.86 -2.42 -0.40
C MET A 63 -16.00 -1.78 -1.49
N ALA A 64 -14.83 -2.32 -1.80
CA ALA A 64 -13.90 -1.70 -2.75
C ALA A 64 -14.49 -1.62 -4.17
N GLY A 65 -15.11 -2.69 -4.67
CA GLY A 65 -15.79 -2.70 -5.96
C GLY A 65 -16.95 -1.70 -6.04
N PRO A 66 -17.96 -1.82 -5.16
CA PRO A 66 -19.06 -0.87 -5.11
C PRO A 66 -18.66 0.61 -4.96
N VAL A 67 -17.61 0.90 -4.18
CA VAL A 67 -17.07 2.26 -4.01
C VAL A 67 -16.46 2.76 -5.31
N LEU A 68 -15.72 1.92 -6.02
CA LEU A 68 -15.11 2.28 -7.30
C LEU A 68 -16.16 2.53 -8.38
N ASP A 69 -17.16 1.64 -8.49
CA ASP A 69 -18.27 1.80 -9.42
C ASP A 69 -19.05 3.09 -9.16
N ALA A 70 -19.30 3.40 -7.89
CA ALA A 70 -19.97 4.62 -7.48
C ALA A 70 -19.15 5.87 -7.83
N ALA A 71 -17.83 5.85 -7.61
CA ALA A 71 -16.95 6.95 -7.97
C ALA A 71 -16.95 7.23 -9.49
N ILE A 72 -16.94 6.18 -10.31
CA ILE A 72 -17.01 6.30 -11.77
C ILE A 72 -18.35 6.90 -12.19
N ALA A 73 -19.46 6.45 -11.60
CA ALA A 73 -20.80 6.96 -11.90
C ALA A 73 -20.95 8.46 -11.56
N ASP A 74 -20.24 8.95 -10.55
CA ASP A 74 -20.26 10.34 -10.10
C ASP A 74 -19.20 11.23 -10.79
N GLY A 75 -18.46 10.70 -11.78
CA GLY A 75 -17.57 11.48 -12.66
C GLY A 75 -16.08 11.28 -12.47
N ALA A 76 -15.65 10.32 -11.62
CA ALA A 76 -14.26 9.89 -11.64
C ALA A 76 -13.95 9.23 -12.99
N ASN A 77 -12.90 9.72 -13.67
CA ASN A 77 -12.56 9.31 -15.03
C ASN A 77 -11.18 8.67 -15.16
N THR A 78 -10.45 8.59 -14.05
CA THR A 78 -9.11 8.02 -14.02
C THR A 78 -8.88 7.30 -12.71
N LEU A 79 -8.37 6.07 -12.77
CA LEU A 79 -7.87 5.31 -11.63
C LEU A 79 -6.34 5.28 -11.72
N ASN A 80 -5.66 5.95 -10.78
CA ASN A 80 -4.20 6.09 -10.78
C ASN A 80 -3.48 4.90 -10.12
N GLY A 81 -4.22 4.01 -9.46
CA GLY A 81 -3.68 2.81 -8.85
C GLY A 81 -4.58 2.27 -7.75
N LEU A 82 -4.37 1.00 -7.47
CA LEU A 82 -4.98 0.29 -6.35
C LEU A 82 -3.86 -0.48 -5.66
N SER A 83 -3.79 -0.37 -4.34
CA SER A 83 -2.83 -1.13 -3.53
C SER A 83 -3.54 -1.75 -2.34
N PHE A 84 -3.15 -2.97 -1.99
CA PHE A 84 -3.66 -3.67 -0.83
C PHE A 84 -2.61 -3.66 0.28
N GLY A 85 -3.06 -3.63 1.53
CA GLY A 85 -2.19 -3.64 2.69
C GLY A 85 -2.93 -4.12 3.93
N LEU A 86 -2.22 -4.20 5.04
CA LEU A 86 -2.80 -4.56 6.34
C LEU A 86 -3.34 -3.31 7.03
N ALA A 87 -4.51 -3.40 7.62
CA ALA A 87 -5.09 -2.31 8.43
C ALA A 87 -4.23 -2.02 9.68
N ASP A 88 -3.72 -3.08 10.32
CA ASP A 88 -2.72 -2.99 11.37
C ASP A 88 -1.59 -4.00 11.07
N PRO A 89 -0.42 -3.53 10.61
CA PRO A 89 0.70 -4.39 10.29
C PRO A 89 1.46 -4.90 11.53
N ARG A 90 1.39 -4.19 12.68
CA ARG A 90 2.21 -4.46 13.85
C ARG A 90 2.14 -5.90 14.38
N PRO A 91 0.95 -6.52 14.55
CA PRO A 91 0.90 -7.91 15.06
C PRO A 91 1.62 -8.90 14.15
N VAL A 92 1.50 -8.72 12.82
CA VAL A 92 2.14 -9.60 11.84
C VAL A 92 3.65 -9.35 11.76
N GLU A 93 4.07 -8.09 11.86
CA GLU A 93 5.48 -7.72 11.97
C GLU A 93 6.13 -8.31 13.21
N ASP A 94 5.45 -8.27 14.36
CA ASP A 94 5.96 -8.84 15.60
C ASP A 94 6.08 -10.37 15.52
N GLU A 95 5.16 -11.04 14.85
CA GLU A 95 5.29 -12.48 14.58
C GLU A 95 6.46 -12.77 13.63
N ALA A 96 6.67 -11.97 12.60
CA ALA A 96 7.82 -12.09 11.71
C ALA A 96 9.15 -11.90 12.47
N ARG A 97 9.23 -10.91 13.39
CA ARG A 97 10.40 -10.69 14.26
C ARG A 97 10.69 -11.91 15.16
N LYS A 98 9.65 -12.44 15.80
CA LYS A 98 9.77 -13.65 16.64
C LYS A 98 10.27 -14.85 15.83
N ALA A 99 9.72 -15.06 14.64
CA ALA A 99 10.14 -16.12 13.74
C ALA A 99 11.60 -15.96 13.30
N ALA A 100 12.02 -14.73 12.95
CA ALA A 100 13.40 -14.44 12.58
C ALA A 100 14.41 -14.72 13.71
N VAL A 101 14.06 -14.34 14.94
CA VAL A 101 14.91 -14.64 16.13
C VAL A 101 14.99 -16.14 16.39
N ALA A 102 13.87 -16.87 16.27
CA ALA A 102 13.85 -18.32 16.45
C ALA A 102 14.70 -19.03 15.38
N ASP A 103 14.61 -18.61 14.12
CA ASP A 103 15.42 -19.16 13.02
C ASP A 103 16.91 -18.86 13.22
N ALA A 104 17.27 -17.63 13.59
CA ALA A 104 18.65 -17.24 13.91
C ALA A 104 19.25 -18.11 15.03
N LEU A 105 18.48 -18.34 16.10
CA LEU A 105 18.91 -19.20 17.22
C LEU A 105 19.12 -20.66 16.76
N ALA A 106 18.18 -21.22 16.01
CA ALA A 106 18.28 -22.59 15.52
C ALA A 106 19.53 -22.77 14.63
N ARG A 107 19.78 -21.84 13.72
CA ARG A 107 20.99 -21.85 12.87
C ARG A 107 22.28 -21.71 13.68
N ALA A 108 22.31 -20.81 14.67
CA ALA A 108 23.47 -20.62 15.52
C ALA A 108 23.79 -21.86 16.34
N GLN A 109 22.80 -22.58 16.86
CA GLN A 109 22.97 -23.85 17.58
C GLN A 109 23.62 -24.94 16.70
N VAL A 110 23.13 -25.07 15.45
CA VAL A 110 23.70 -26.04 14.49
C VAL A 110 25.16 -25.70 14.19
N LEU A 111 25.48 -24.43 13.97
CA LEU A 111 26.84 -23.99 13.68
C LEU A 111 27.78 -24.18 14.87
N ALA A 112 27.36 -23.84 16.09
CA ALA A 112 28.14 -24.04 17.30
C ALA A 112 28.45 -25.53 17.52
N MET A 113 27.45 -26.40 17.43
CA MET A 113 27.63 -27.87 17.56
C MET A 113 28.57 -28.42 16.49
N ALA A 114 28.47 -27.97 15.24
CA ALA A 114 29.36 -28.40 14.16
C ALA A 114 30.82 -27.95 14.37
N ALA A 115 31.02 -26.83 15.09
CA ALA A 115 32.34 -26.36 15.49
C ALA A 115 32.90 -27.04 16.74
N GLY A 116 32.14 -27.92 17.40
CA GLY A 116 32.51 -28.55 18.65
C GLY A 116 32.32 -27.66 19.89
N GLU A 117 31.55 -26.60 19.76
CA GLU A 117 31.33 -25.57 20.76
C GLU A 117 29.87 -25.54 21.21
N THR A 118 29.61 -24.84 22.32
CA THR A 118 28.25 -24.56 22.77
C THR A 118 27.91 -23.08 22.64
N LEU A 119 26.64 -22.79 22.38
CA LEU A 119 26.16 -21.41 22.24
C LEU A 119 26.14 -20.76 23.63
N GLY A 120 26.83 -19.61 23.74
CA GLY A 120 26.89 -18.80 24.95
C GLY A 120 25.84 -17.68 24.97
N PRO A 121 26.03 -16.67 25.81
CA PRO A 121 25.12 -15.52 25.89
C PRO A 121 25.11 -14.70 24.60
N ILE A 122 24.01 -13.99 24.38
CA ILE A 122 23.89 -13.01 23.31
C ILE A 122 24.76 -11.82 23.63
N VAL A 123 25.56 -11.39 22.66
CA VAL A 123 26.42 -10.19 22.72
C VAL A 123 25.66 -8.99 22.13
N SER A 124 24.99 -9.20 21.01
CA SER A 124 24.21 -8.14 20.37
C SER A 124 23.05 -8.71 19.55
N ILE A 125 21.99 -7.93 19.45
CA ILE A 125 20.87 -8.13 18.55
C ILE A 125 20.70 -6.84 17.76
N THR A 126 20.65 -6.97 16.45
CA THR A 126 20.38 -5.85 15.55
C THR A 126 19.25 -6.24 14.62
N GLU A 127 18.19 -5.46 14.58
CA GLU A 127 17.15 -5.59 13.58
C GLU A 127 17.64 -4.94 12.29
N GLY A 128 17.56 -5.66 11.16
CA GLY A 128 17.90 -5.12 9.85
C GLY A 128 17.01 -3.93 9.53
N GLY A 129 17.62 -2.79 9.25
CA GLY A 129 16.89 -1.57 8.95
C GLY A 129 16.31 -1.60 7.54
N GLY A 130 15.04 -1.77 7.44
CA GLY A 130 14.29 -1.67 6.21
C GLY A 130 12.99 -2.43 6.39
N GLY A 131 11.95 -1.74 6.86
CA GLY A 131 10.60 -2.27 6.71
C GLY A 131 10.40 -2.58 5.22
N GLN A 132 10.58 -3.83 4.83
CA GLN A 132 10.20 -4.26 3.50
C GLN A 132 8.71 -3.99 3.40
N GLN A 133 8.34 -3.13 2.45
CA GLN A 133 6.93 -2.92 2.16
C GLN A 133 6.31 -4.29 1.85
N PRO A 134 5.14 -4.58 2.41
CA PRO A 134 4.45 -5.82 2.14
C PRO A 134 4.38 -6.08 0.65
N MET A 135 4.92 -7.19 0.19
CA MET A 135 4.83 -7.58 -1.23
C MET A 135 3.54 -8.38 -1.44
N PRO A 136 2.68 -7.96 -2.38
CA PRO A 136 1.52 -8.76 -2.75
C PRO A 136 1.97 -10.07 -3.39
N MET A 137 1.53 -11.19 -2.84
CA MET A 137 1.64 -12.50 -3.50
C MET A 137 0.42 -12.72 -4.39
N LEU A 138 0.66 -13.13 -5.63
CA LEU A 138 -0.40 -13.41 -6.60
C LEU A 138 -1.16 -14.68 -6.20
N TYR A 139 -2.42 -14.54 -5.85
CA TYR A 139 -3.36 -15.65 -5.69
C TYR A 139 -4.52 -15.53 -6.69
N LYS A 140 -5.08 -16.69 -7.09
CA LYS A 140 -6.09 -16.75 -8.15
C LYS A 140 -7.44 -16.30 -7.59
N ALA A 141 -8.01 -15.22 -8.13
CA ALA A 141 -9.27 -14.63 -7.68
C ALA A 141 -10.50 -15.37 -8.18
N ALA A 142 -11.56 -15.35 -7.36
CA ALA A 142 -12.92 -15.66 -7.79
C ALA A 142 -13.62 -14.36 -8.23
N ALA A 143 -14.30 -14.39 -9.36
CA ALA A 143 -14.92 -13.24 -9.99
C ALA A 143 -16.43 -13.23 -9.76
N ASP A 144 -16.95 -12.16 -9.14
CA ASP A 144 -18.40 -11.85 -9.12
C ASP A 144 -18.72 -10.35 -9.00
N SER A 145 -17.81 -9.45 -9.43
CA SER A 145 -18.07 -8.00 -9.51
C SER A 145 -17.73 -7.45 -10.89
N ALA A 146 -18.32 -6.29 -11.26
CA ALA A 146 -18.09 -5.63 -12.55
C ALA A 146 -16.59 -5.24 -12.74
N VAL A 147 -15.86 -5.02 -11.63
CA VAL A 147 -14.40 -4.91 -11.60
C VAL A 147 -13.86 -6.02 -10.69
N PRO A 148 -13.32 -7.13 -11.25
CA PRO A 148 -12.76 -8.20 -10.45
C PRO A 148 -11.51 -7.71 -9.69
N LEU A 149 -11.59 -7.61 -8.36
CA LEU A 149 -10.50 -7.24 -7.50
C LEU A 149 -9.92 -8.49 -6.84
N ALA A 150 -8.64 -8.75 -7.08
CA ALA A 150 -7.90 -9.80 -6.41
C ALA A 150 -6.96 -9.16 -5.37
N ALA A 151 -7.31 -9.26 -4.10
CA ALA A 151 -6.52 -8.69 -3.01
C ALA A 151 -5.19 -9.44 -2.79
N GLY A 152 -5.16 -10.74 -3.10
CA GLY A 152 -3.99 -11.59 -2.84
C GLY A 152 -3.68 -11.74 -1.35
N GLU A 153 -2.46 -12.17 -1.05
CA GLU A 153 -1.91 -12.24 0.29
C GLU A 153 -0.80 -11.20 0.44
N VAL A 154 -0.66 -10.66 1.65
CA VAL A 154 0.39 -9.69 1.97
C VAL A 154 1.45 -10.41 2.81
N GLY A 155 2.66 -10.61 2.24
CA GLY A 155 3.78 -11.18 2.96
C GLY A 155 4.52 -10.12 3.78
N VAL A 156 4.79 -10.42 5.06
CA VAL A 156 5.62 -9.59 5.94
C VAL A 156 6.87 -10.38 6.31
N SER A 157 8.04 -9.77 6.21
CA SER A 157 9.32 -10.37 6.58
C SER A 157 10.06 -9.50 7.58
N ALA A 158 10.85 -10.15 8.44
CA ALA A 158 11.77 -9.46 9.33
C ALA A 158 13.16 -10.08 9.21
N GLU A 159 14.18 -9.27 9.37
CA GLU A 159 15.59 -9.69 9.36
C GLU A 159 16.25 -9.29 10.66
N VAL A 160 16.96 -10.24 11.27
CA VAL A 160 17.72 -9.99 12.49
C VAL A 160 19.14 -10.53 12.36
N THR A 161 20.09 -9.79 12.87
CA THR A 161 21.46 -10.23 13.07
C THR A 161 21.72 -10.36 14.54
N ILE A 162 22.09 -11.57 15.00
CA ILE A 162 22.38 -11.85 16.39
C ILE A 162 23.80 -12.39 16.52
N VAL A 163 24.53 -11.85 17.47
CA VAL A 163 25.89 -12.29 17.80
C VAL A 163 25.88 -12.95 19.16
N TRP A 164 26.41 -14.17 19.22
CA TRP A 164 26.60 -14.93 20.46
C TRP A 164 28.08 -15.15 20.76
N GLN A 165 28.38 -15.31 22.03
CA GLN A 165 29.63 -15.93 22.43
C GLN A 165 29.56 -17.43 22.20
N LEU A 166 30.72 -18.05 21.91
CA LEU A 166 30.86 -19.52 21.95
C LEU A 166 31.52 -19.91 23.27
N LYS A 167 31.16 -21.06 23.77
CA LYS A 167 31.74 -21.67 24.96
C LYS A 167 32.27 -23.05 24.61
N PRO A 168 33.52 -23.37 25.04
CA PRO A 168 34.09 -24.70 24.87
C PRO A 168 33.31 -25.79 25.58
#